data_e9fadf0f70191246cc9b1ac1d2560ac4
#
_entry.id   e9fadf0f70191246cc9b1ac1d2560ac4
#
_cell.length_a   1.000
_cell.length_b   1.000
_cell.length_c   1.000
_cell.angle_alpha   90.00
_cell.angle_beta   90.00
_cell.angle_gamma   90.00
#
_symmetry.space_group_name_H-M   'P 1'
#
loop_
_entity.id
_entity.type
_entity.pdbx_description
1 polymer ?
#
loop_
_entity_poly.entity_id
_entity_poly.type
_entity_poly.pdbx_seq_one_letter_code
_entity_poly.pdbx_strand_id
1 'polypeptide(L)'
;MPVKADITIDNIDLDDVQGVVLPGGMPGTLNLEANEKVLEAVKYSCEKGKIVAAICAAPSILGHLGILDGKKATCFPGFEKELKGADYTGTHTVTDGNIITAKGAGCAIEFGHAIVSLAVSKDAADKVIGDMQCL
;
A
#
# COMPACT_ATOMS: atom_id res chain seq x y z
N MET A 1 -12.90 10.57 -12.07
CA MET A 1 -13.24 11.54 -11.02
C MET A 1 -11.97 12.27 -10.60
N PRO A 2 -11.86 13.59 -10.73
CA PRO A 2 -10.69 14.34 -10.29
C PRO A 2 -10.68 14.43 -8.76
N VAL A 3 -9.50 14.21 -8.16
CA VAL A 3 -9.25 14.39 -6.73
C VAL A 3 -8.16 15.46 -6.60
N LYS A 4 -8.44 16.51 -5.83
CA LYS A 4 -7.48 17.56 -5.57
C LYS A 4 -6.52 17.11 -4.46
N ALA A 5 -5.22 17.13 -4.75
CA ALA A 5 -4.20 16.89 -3.73
C ALA A 5 -4.07 18.10 -2.78
N ASP A 6 -3.77 17.85 -1.52
CA ASP A 6 -3.50 18.91 -0.54
C ASP A 6 -2.14 19.56 -0.79
N ILE A 7 -1.13 18.71 -1.11
CA ILE A 7 0.23 19.15 -1.45
C ILE A 7 0.79 18.27 -2.57
N THR A 8 1.89 18.70 -3.17
CA THR A 8 2.65 17.87 -4.12
C THR A 8 3.69 17.04 -3.38
N ILE A 9 4.16 15.97 -4.02
CA ILE A 9 5.22 15.10 -3.47
C ILE A 9 6.50 15.88 -3.15
N ASP A 10 6.75 16.99 -3.85
CA ASP A 10 7.93 17.84 -3.66
C ASP A 10 7.94 18.55 -2.29
N ASN A 11 6.77 18.71 -1.68
CA ASN A 11 6.57 19.46 -0.44
C ASN A 11 6.27 18.54 0.76
N ILE A 12 6.42 17.23 0.60
CA ILE A 12 6.22 16.28 1.71
C ILE A 12 7.46 16.24 2.60
N ASP A 13 7.25 16.40 3.90
CA ASP A 13 8.25 16.02 4.91
C ASP A 13 8.02 14.56 5.30
N LEU A 14 8.98 13.70 4.94
CA LEU A 14 8.88 12.27 5.19
C LEU A 14 8.97 11.91 6.68
N ASP A 15 9.49 12.80 7.51
CA ASP A 15 9.51 12.59 8.96
C ASP A 15 8.11 12.76 9.58
N ASP A 16 7.29 13.65 9.02
CA ASP A 16 5.95 13.95 9.52
C ASP A 16 4.87 12.95 9.10
N VAL A 17 5.11 12.12 8.07
CA VAL A 17 4.12 11.14 7.60
C VAL A 17 4.22 9.82 8.34
N GLN A 18 3.09 9.16 8.56
CA GLN A 18 3.02 7.83 9.19
C GLN A 18 3.35 6.69 8.22
N GLY A 19 3.31 6.96 6.93
CA GLY A 19 3.57 5.97 5.89
C GLY A 19 3.17 6.45 4.52
N VAL A 20 3.26 5.55 3.55
CA VAL A 20 2.91 5.78 2.16
C VAL A 20 1.90 4.74 1.69
N VAL A 21 0.91 5.19 0.93
CA VAL A 21 -0.11 4.35 0.31
C VAL A 21 -0.07 4.54 -1.19
N LEU A 22 0.18 3.47 -1.93
CA LEU A 22 0.27 3.48 -3.39
C LEU A 22 -1.04 2.94 -3.98
N PRO A 23 -1.84 3.77 -4.66
CA PRO A 23 -3.00 3.31 -5.41
C PRO A 23 -2.56 2.56 -6.67
N GLY A 24 -3.43 1.67 -7.14
CA GLY A 24 -3.23 0.94 -8.38
C GLY A 24 -3.77 1.66 -9.62
N GLY A 25 -4.04 0.87 -10.64
CA GLY A 25 -4.50 1.33 -11.94
C GLY A 25 -3.38 1.63 -12.92
N MET A 26 -3.68 1.48 -14.22
CA MET A 26 -2.73 1.76 -15.29
C MET A 26 -3.22 2.95 -16.13
N PRO A 27 -2.36 3.87 -16.52
CA PRO A 27 -0.91 3.88 -16.34
C PRO A 27 -0.43 4.49 -15.01
N GLY A 28 -1.33 4.76 -14.04
CA GLY A 28 -0.99 5.41 -12.78
C GLY A 28 0.14 4.71 -12.01
N THR A 29 0.14 3.38 -11.94
CA THR A 29 1.19 2.60 -11.28
C THR A 29 2.55 2.83 -11.94
N LEU A 30 2.61 2.86 -13.27
CA LEU A 30 3.85 3.16 -14.02
C LEU A 30 4.35 4.58 -13.75
N ASN A 31 3.44 5.54 -13.68
CA ASN A 31 3.78 6.93 -13.38
C ASN A 31 4.33 7.09 -11.95
N LEU A 32 3.76 6.37 -10.98
CA LEU A 32 4.29 6.34 -9.61
C LEU A 32 5.69 5.75 -9.58
N GLU A 33 5.90 4.63 -10.26
CA GLU A 33 7.20 3.95 -10.31
C GLU A 33 8.28 4.78 -11.03
N ALA A 34 7.90 5.57 -12.03
CA ALA A 34 8.81 6.46 -12.74
C ALA A 34 9.20 7.72 -11.94
N ASN A 35 8.55 7.99 -10.81
CA ASN A 35 8.84 9.17 -10.00
C ASN A 35 9.80 8.83 -8.87
N GLU A 36 11.03 9.36 -8.95
CA GLU A 36 12.09 9.10 -7.97
C GLU A 36 11.69 9.47 -6.53
N LYS A 37 10.93 10.55 -6.36
CA LYS A 37 10.46 10.99 -5.02
C LYS A 37 9.45 10.04 -4.41
N VAL A 38 8.61 9.41 -5.23
CA VAL A 38 7.71 8.34 -4.77
C VAL A 38 8.53 7.15 -4.30
N LEU A 39 9.52 6.72 -5.08
CA LEU A 39 10.38 5.59 -4.70
C LEU A 39 11.20 5.90 -3.44
N GLU A 40 11.69 7.13 -3.30
CA GLU A 40 12.37 7.60 -2.09
C GLU A 40 11.44 7.53 -0.86
N ALA A 41 10.21 8.02 -0.98
CA ALA A 41 9.22 7.98 0.10
C ALA A 41 8.91 6.54 0.52
N VAL A 42 8.77 5.61 -0.43
CA VAL A 42 8.55 4.18 -0.16
C VAL A 42 9.73 3.58 0.60
N LYS A 43 10.95 3.77 0.09
CA LYS A 43 12.18 3.24 0.71
C LYS A 43 12.35 3.79 2.13
N TYR A 44 12.25 5.11 2.27
CA TYR A 44 12.35 5.79 3.55
C TYR A 44 11.34 5.25 4.58
N SER A 45 10.07 5.14 4.17
CA SER A 45 9.02 4.60 5.05
C SER A 45 9.31 3.16 5.46
N CYS A 46 9.78 2.34 4.53
CA CYS A 46 10.15 0.95 4.82
C CYS A 46 11.31 0.87 5.83
N GLU A 47 12.39 1.63 5.61
CA GLU A 47 13.57 1.66 6.47
C GLU A 47 13.28 2.17 7.87
N LYS A 48 12.36 3.12 7.99
CA LYS A 48 11.92 3.69 9.28
C LYS A 48 10.85 2.87 9.99
N GLY A 49 10.42 1.74 9.42
CA GLY A 49 9.34 0.93 9.99
C GLY A 49 7.97 1.60 9.92
N LYS A 50 7.81 2.63 9.09
CA LYS A 50 6.54 3.28 8.81
C LYS A 50 5.69 2.40 7.90
N ILE A 51 4.40 2.69 7.80
CA ILE A 51 3.47 1.91 6.96
C ILE A 51 3.84 2.08 5.49
N VAL A 52 3.94 0.95 4.78
CA VAL A 52 4.03 0.91 3.33
C VAL A 52 2.89 0.05 2.81
N ALA A 53 1.95 0.66 2.12
CA ALA A 53 0.76 -0.01 1.65
C ALA A 53 0.59 0.16 0.13
N ALA A 54 0.19 -0.92 -0.56
CA ALA A 54 -0.01 -0.90 -2.00
C ALA A 54 -1.17 -1.81 -2.42
N ILE A 55 -1.98 -1.37 -3.36
CA ILE A 55 -3.17 -2.11 -3.81
C ILE A 55 -3.16 -2.35 -5.33
N CYS A 56 -3.75 -3.45 -5.76
CA CYS A 56 -4.02 -3.79 -7.15
C CYS A 56 -2.71 -4.04 -7.93
N ALA A 57 -2.34 -3.20 -8.89
CA ALA A 57 -1.08 -3.29 -9.63
C ALA A 57 0.12 -2.73 -8.83
N ALA A 58 -0.11 -1.82 -7.89
CA ALA A 58 0.95 -1.10 -7.20
C ALA A 58 1.90 -1.96 -6.33
N PRO A 59 1.52 -3.13 -5.79
CA PRO A 59 2.48 -4.02 -5.14
C PRO A 59 3.68 -4.41 -6.01
N SER A 60 3.57 -4.34 -7.36
CA SER A 60 4.69 -4.54 -8.28
C SER A 60 5.86 -3.59 -8.00
N ILE A 61 5.56 -2.34 -7.63
CA ILE A 61 6.58 -1.33 -7.26
C ILE A 61 7.41 -1.83 -6.07
N LEU A 62 6.73 -2.36 -5.04
CA LEU A 62 7.38 -2.90 -3.85
C LEU A 62 8.23 -4.12 -4.19
N GLY A 63 7.75 -4.98 -5.11
CA GLY A 63 8.50 -6.12 -5.61
C GLY A 63 9.77 -5.72 -6.35
N HIS A 64 9.69 -4.71 -7.23
CA HIS A 64 10.83 -4.18 -7.98
C HIS A 64 11.88 -3.52 -7.06
N LEU A 65 11.44 -2.93 -5.95
CA LEU A 65 12.34 -2.34 -4.94
C LEU A 65 12.96 -3.38 -4.00
N GLY A 66 12.60 -4.66 -4.11
CA GLY A 66 13.09 -5.71 -3.21
C GLY A 66 12.48 -5.70 -1.80
N ILE A 67 11.50 -4.86 -1.55
CA ILE A 67 10.86 -4.69 -0.23
C ILE A 67 10.07 -5.94 0.17
N LEU A 68 9.58 -6.69 -0.81
CA LEU A 68 8.76 -7.89 -0.57
C LEU A 68 9.57 -9.18 -0.40
N ASP A 69 10.89 -9.13 -0.46
CA ASP A 69 11.72 -10.31 -0.32
C ASP A 69 11.50 -10.99 1.04
N GLY A 70 11.12 -12.28 0.99
CA GLY A 70 10.79 -13.08 2.18
C GLY A 70 9.47 -12.70 2.88
N LYS A 71 8.67 -11.81 2.31
CA LYS A 71 7.39 -11.38 2.89
C LYS A 71 6.19 -11.98 2.18
N LYS A 72 5.12 -12.16 2.93
CA LYS A 72 3.81 -12.51 2.35
C LYS A 72 3.21 -11.27 1.67
N ALA A 73 2.68 -11.46 0.47
CA ALA A 73 2.08 -10.38 -0.30
C ALA A 73 1.00 -10.88 -1.25
N THR A 74 0.17 -9.94 -1.71
CA THR A 74 -0.83 -10.16 -2.75
C THR A 74 -0.83 -8.99 -3.73
N CYS A 75 -1.44 -9.18 -4.89
CA CYS A 75 -1.59 -8.17 -5.93
C CYS A 75 -2.77 -8.50 -6.85
N PHE A 76 -3.03 -7.63 -7.79
CA PHE A 76 -4.00 -7.90 -8.86
C PHE A 76 -3.52 -9.10 -9.71
N PRO A 77 -4.43 -10.01 -10.10
CA PRO A 77 -4.09 -11.15 -10.95
C PRO A 77 -3.36 -10.73 -12.23
N GLY A 78 -2.23 -11.37 -12.50
CA GLY A 78 -1.33 -11.05 -13.62
C GLY A 78 -0.06 -10.29 -13.22
N PHE A 79 0.02 -9.77 -11.98
CA PHE A 79 1.21 -9.09 -11.46
C PHE A 79 2.04 -9.95 -10.49
N GLU A 80 1.70 -11.21 -10.31
CA GLU A 80 2.34 -12.10 -9.33
C GLU A 80 3.86 -12.21 -9.56
N LYS A 81 4.29 -12.25 -10.82
CA LYS A 81 5.71 -12.35 -11.19
C LYS A 81 6.52 -11.11 -10.85
N GLU A 82 5.84 -9.98 -10.68
CA GLU A 82 6.45 -8.70 -10.32
C GLU A 82 6.72 -8.58 -8.80
N LEU A 83 6.11 -9.45 -7.99
CA LEU A 83 6.33 -9.51 -6.54
C LEU A 83 7.60 -10.32 -6.21
N LYS A 84 8.74 -9.83 -6.68
CA LYS A 84 10.02 -10.55 -6.59
C LYS A 84 10.37 -10.90 -5.15
N GLY A 85 10.64 -12.18 -4.92
CA GLY A 85 11.03 -12.71 -3.61
C GLY A 85 9.88 -12.88 -2.62
N ALA A 86 8.65 -12.46 -2.95
CA ALA A 86 7.50 -12.58 -2.08
C ALA A 86 6.93 -14.00 -2.04
N ASP A 87 6.34 -14.35 -0.89
CA ASP A 87 5.41 -15.48 -0.75
C ASP A 87 4.01 -14.99 -1.15
N TYR A 88 3.64 -15.21 -2.42
CA TYR A 88 2.35 -14.78 -2.95
C TYR A 88 1.19 -15.60 -2.38
N THR A 89 0.25 -14.94 -1.70
CA THR A 89 -0.85 -15.61 -1.02
C THR A 89 -2.13 -15.72 -1.85
N GLY A 90 -2.35 -14.82 -2.79
CA GLY A 90 -3.59 -14.73 -3.57
C GLY A 90 -4.82 -14.29 -2.77
N THR A 91 -4.68 -13.95 -1.51
CA THR A 91 -5.76 -13.48 -0.64
C THR A 91 -6.11 -12.01 -0.93
N HIS A 92 -7.24 -11.53 -0.39
CA HIS A 92 -7.73 -10.17 -0.63
C HIS A 92 -6.76 -9.10 -0.12
N THR A 93 -6.34 -9.24 1.13
CA THR A 93 -5.43 -8.30 1.80
C THR A 93 -4.44 -9.07 2.65
N VAL A 94 -3.20 -8.61 2.67
CA VAL A 94 -2.10 -9.21 3.46
C VAL A 94 -1.41 -8.10 4.22
N THR A 95 -1.21 -8.32 5.52
CA THR A 95 -0.32 -7.51 6.36
C THR A 95 0.85 -8.36 6.80
N ASP A 96 2.06 -7.94 6.50
CA ASP A 96 3.30 -8.56 6.96
C ASP A 96 4.23 -7.48 7.54
N GLY A 97 4.28 -7.42 8.87
CA GLY A 97 4.95 -6.32 9.57
C GLY A 97 4.29 -4.96 9.26
N ASN A 98 5.07 -4.04 8.73
CA ASN A 98 4.61 -2.71 8.32
C ASN A 98 4.18 -2.62 6.85
N ILE A 99 4.19 -3.74 6.14
CA ILE A 99 3.83 -3.82 4.72
C ILE A 99 2.40 -4.34 4.58
N ILE A 100 1.57 -3.63 3.82
CA ILE A 100 0.19 -4.02 3.52
C ILE A 100 0.04 -4.08 2.00
N THR A 101 -0.43 -5.22 1.50
CA THR A 101 -0.77 -5.36 0.08
C THR A 101 -2.20 -5.83 -0.08
N ALA A 102 -2.88 -5.38 -1.13
CA ALA A 102 -4.26 -5.79 -1.42
C ALA A 102 -4.48 -6.06 -2.91
N LYS A 103 -5.42 -6.96 -3.19
CA LYS A 103 -5.61 -7.58 -4.50
C LYS A 103 -6.20 -6.63 -5.54
N GLY A 104 -7.14 -5.80 -5.16
CA GLY A 104 -7.82 -4.93 -6.13
C GLY A 104 -8.92 -4.07 -5.51
N ALA A 105 -9.60 -3.30 -6.33
CA ALA A 105 -10.63 -2.34 -5.91
C ALA A 105 -11.72 -2.95 -5.02
N GLY A 106 -12.09 -4.21 -5.27
CA GLY A 106 -13.07 -4.93 -4.45
C GLY A 106 -12.62 -5.18 -2.99
N CYS A 107 -11.34 -5.02 -2.69
CA CYS A 107 -10.76 -5.18 -1.35
C CYS A 107 -10.45 -3.84 -0.68
N ALA A 108 -10.89 -2.70 -1.22
CA ALA A 108 -10.53 -1.37 -0.74
C ALA A 108 -10.90 -1.14 0.74
N ILE A 109 -12.04 -1.66 1.18
CA ILE A 109 -12.48 -1.55 2.58
C ILE A 109 -11.57 -2.36 3.50
N GLU A 110 -11.26 -3.61 3.16
CA GLU A 110 -10.33 -4.45 3.92
C GLU A 110 -8.93 -3.83 3.97
N PHE A 111 -8.49 -3.26 2.85
CA PHE A 111 -7.22 -2.55 2.74
C PHE A 111 -7.18 -1.32 3.67
N GLY A 112 -8.22 -0.49 3.64
CA GLY A 112 -8.37 0.65 4.56
C GLY A 112 -8.40 0.23 6.02
N HIS A 113 -9.12 -0.85 6.35
CA HIS A 113 -9.15 -1.42 7.70
C HIS A 113 -7.73 -1.81 8.17
N ALA A 114 -6.96 -2.50 7.32
CA ALA A 114 -5.59 -2.89 7.65
C ALA A 114 -4.69 -1.67 7.90
N ILE A 115 -4.82 -0.62 7.09
CA ILE A 115 -4.07 0.64 7.26
C ILE A 115 -4.42 1.30 8.59
N VAL A 116 -5.70 1.48 8.90
CA VAL A 116 -6.14 2.10 10.17
C VAL A 116 -5.72 1.25 11.37
N SER A 117 -5.76 -0.08 11.23
CA SER A 117 -5.33 -0.99 12.30
C SER A 117 -3.86 -0.79 12.67
N LEU A 118 -2.97 -0.55 11.69
CA LEU A 118 -1.56 -0.26 11.95
C LEU A 118 -1.32 1.20 12.37
N ALA A 119 -2.03 2.14 11.75
CA ALA A 119 -1.80 3.57 12.00
C ALA A 119 -2.35 4.05 13.35
N VAL A 120 -3.43 3.44 13.82
CA VAL A 120 -4.15 3.84 15.04
C VAL A 120 -4.32 2.65 15.96
N SER A 121 -5.30 1.77 15.68
CA SER A 121 -5.55 0.54 16.40
C SER A 121 -6.59 -0.31 15.67
N LYS A 122 -6.62 -1.61 15.98
CA LYS A 122 -7.66 -2.51 15.47
C LYS A 122 -9.06 -2.07 15.91
N ASP A 123 -9.24 -1.63 17.14
CA ASP A 123 -10.53 -1.16 17.66
C ASP A 123 -11.04 0.06 16.90
N ALA A 124 -10.14 1.00 16.55
CA ALA A 124 -10.49 2.15 15.72
C ALA A 124 -10.92 1.72 14.31
N ALA A 125 -10.19 0.77 13.70
CA ALA A 125 -10.53 0.23 12.38
C ALA A 125 -11.89 -0.49 12.40
N ASP A 126 -12.13 -1.35 13.40
CA ASP A 126 -13.38 -2.09 13.58
C ASP A 126 -14.57 -1.12 13.76
N LYS A 127 -14.36 -0.04 14.51
CA LYS A 127 -15.39 0.99 14.70
C LYS A 127 -15.75 1.66 13.38
N VAL A 128 -14.75 2.07 12.58
CA VAL A 128 -14.99 2.74 11.30
C VAL A 128 -15.80 1.88 10.35
N ILE A 129 -15.42 0.62 10.15
CA ILE A 129 -16.16 -0.27 9.23
C ILE A 129 -17.54 -0.64 9.77
N GLY A 130 -17.72 -0.68 11.10
CA GLY A 130 -19.03 -0.85 11.75
C GLY A 130 -19.93 0.37 11.47
N ASP A 131 -19.41 1.57 11.66
CA ASP A 131 -20.15 2.82 11.36
C ASP A 131 -20.50 2.94 9.86
N MET A 132 -19.64 2.42 8.99
CA MET A 132 -19.89 2.34 7.53
C MET A 132 -20.85 1.23 7.11
N GLN A 133 -21.30 0.39 8.05
CA GLN A 133 -22.16 -0.77 7.78
C GLN A 133 -21.57 -1.76 6.77
N CYS A 134 -20.27 -1.99 6.83
CA CYS A 134 -19.53 -2.89 5.94
C CYS A 134 -19.41 -4.33 6.49
N LEU A 135 -19.98 -4.59 7.64
CA LEU A 135 -20.02 -5.89 8.32
C LEU A 135 -21.45 -6.39 8.46
#